data_9cc74a3c0af7bb81b329b3a970ddeade
#
_entry.id   9cc74a3c0af7bb81b329b3a970ddeade
#
_cell.length_a   1.000
_cell.length_b   1.000
_cell.length_c   1.000
_cell.angle_alpha   90.00
_cell.angle_beta   90.00
_cell.angle_gamma   90.00
#
_symmetry.space_group_name_H-M   'P 1'
#
loop_
_entity.id
_entity.type
_entity.pdbx_description
1 polymer ?
#
loop_
_entity_poly.entity_id
_entity_poly.type
_entity_poly.pdbx_seq_one_letter_code
_entity_poly.pdbx_strand_id
1 'polypeptide(L)'
;SDHAPHTSDEKCFEFELAPFGILGLETTLAVCLEHLVRPGLLPLAKLIELLTCGPARVLGLPGGTLAPGSPADVTVIDLERRSTIEPRSFRSKSRNTPFGGWTLRGGVVGTIVGGELKYANSLAPGGDALAADIAVHPEPIDPRARGLGWIGKQRLQRWAGGAGGLWPRRE
;
A
#
# COMPACT_ATOMS: atom_id res chain seq x y z
N SER A 1 -11.67 -1.62 6.93
CA SER A 1 -10.79 -0.75 7.75
C SER A 1 -11.56 0.03 8.81
N ASP A 2 -12.86 0.12 8.68
CA ASP A 2 -13.74 0.94 9.56
C ASP A 2 -13.13 2.32 9.86
N HIS A 3 -12.79 3.05 8.79
CA HIS A 3 -12.20 4.38 8.89
C HIS A 3 -13.24 5.36 9.45
N ALA A 4 -13.09 5.73 10.71
CA ALA A 4 -14.03 6.56 11.45
C ALA A 4 -13.38 7.90 11.89
N PRO A 5 -13.39 8.92 11.03
CA PRO A 5 -12.85 10.23 11.37
C PRO A 5 -13.76 10.98 12.33
N HIS A 6 -13.19 11.44 13.44
CA HIS A 6 -13.84 12.27 14.46
C HIS A 6 -13.00 13.50 14.75
N THR A 7 -13.63 14.56 15.19
CA THR A 7 -12.92 15.77 15.62
C THR A 7 -12.22 15.57 16.97
N SER A 8 -11.25 16.40 17.27
CA SER A 8 -10.57 16.35 18.58
C SER A 8 -11.54 16.62 19.70
N ASP A 9 -12.49 17.56 19.51
CA ASP A 9 -13.46 17.94 20.52
C ASP A 9 -14.41 16.78 20.84
N GLU A 10 -14.91 16.06 19.83
CA GLU A 10 -15.72 14.86 20.02
C GLU A 10 -14.98 13.75 20.79
N LYS A 11 -13.67 13.63 20.56
CA LYS A 11 -12.83 12.63 21.25
C LYS A 11 -12.44 13.05 22.67
N CYS A 12 -12.64 14.30 23.05
CA CYS A 12 -12.41 14.81 24.41
C CYS A 12 -13.60 14.68 25.35
N PHE A 13 -14.75 14.19 24.87
CA PHE A 13 -15.88 13.91 25.74
C PHE A 13 -15.58 12.79 26.73
N GLU A 14 -16.37 12.68 27.76
CA GLU A 14 -16.34 11.56 28.71
C GLU A 14 -16.45 10.23 27.96
N PHE A 15 -15.84 9.19 28.50
CA PHE A 15 -15.71 7.89 27.81
C PHE A 15 -17.02 7.34 27.26
N GLU A 16 -18.11 7.49 28.02
CA GLU A 16 -19.45 7.01 27.64
C GLU A 16 -20.09 7.84 26.51
N LEU A 17 -19.69 9.09 26.35
CA LEU A 17 -20.23 10.02 25.36
C LEU A 17 -19.31 10.19 24.14
N ALA A 18 -18.03 9.88 24.28
CA ALA A 18 -17.08 9.98 23.17
C ALA A 18 -17.42 8.95 22.08
N PRO A 19 -17.50 9.36 20.80
CA PRO A 19 -17.75 8.43 19.72
C PRO A 19 -16.60 7.43 19.61
N PHE A 20 -16.91 6.15 19.45
CA PHE A 20 -15.90 5.13 19.18
C PHE A 20 -15.49 5.13 17.70
N GLY A 21 -14.36 4.48 17.41
CA GLY A 21 -13.75 4.44 16.08
C GLY A 21 -12.46 5.23 15.97
N ILE A 22 -11.64 4.84 15.01
CA ILE A 22 -10.32 5.40 14.73
C ILE A 22 -10.10 5.58 13.24
N LEU A 23 -9.08 6.34 12.88
CA LEU A 23 -8.61 6.40 11.50
C LEU A 23 -7.94 5.07 11.11
N GLY A 24 -8.33 4.51 9.96
CA GLY A 24 -7.79 3.23 9.48
C GLY A 24 -7.00 3.33 8.18
N LEU A 25 -7.43 4.16 7.20
CA LEU A 25 -6.90 4.12 5.83
C LEU A 25 -5.38 4.31 5.74
N GLU A 26 -4.79 5.13 6.59
CA GLU A 26 -3.37 5.47 6.53
C GLU A 26 -2.49 4.61 7.46
N THR A 27 -3.10 3.75 8.28
CA THR A 27 -2.38 2.96 9.29
C THR A 27 -2.57 1.46 9.14
N THR A 28 -3.71 1.00 8.62
CA THR A 28 -4.10 -0.42 8.59
C THR A 28 -3.03 -1.32 8.00
N LEU A 29 -2.45 -0.98 6.84
CA LEU A 29 -1.45 -1.83 6.19
C LEU A 29 -0.22 -2.00 7.09
N ALA A 30 0.37 -0.90 7.57
CA ALA A 30 1.60 -0.94 8.35
C ALA A 30 1.39 -1.64 9.69
N VAL A 31 0.26 -1.39 10.36
CA VAL A 31 -0.11 -2.06 11.62
C VAL A 31 -0.28 -3.56 11.40
N CYS A 32 -0.99 -3.98 10.36
CA CYS A 32 -1.18 -5.40 10.04
C CYS A 32 0.12 -6.10 9.62
N LEU A 33 1.00 -5.43 8.87
CA LEU A 33 2.31 -5.97 8.52
C LEU A 33 3.15 -6.25 9.77
N GLU A 34 3.25 -5.27 10.68
CA GLU A 34 4.06 -5.40 11.89
C GLU A 34 3.48 -6.41 12.90
N HIS A 35 2.15 -6.38 13.13
CA HIS A 35 1.55 -7.13 14.23
C HIS A 35 0.87 -8.45 13.82
N LEU A 36 0.62 -8.69 12.55
CA LEU A 36 0.00 -9.93 12.08
C LEU A 36 0.93 -10.73 11.16
N VAL A 37 1.55 -10.06 10.18
CA VAL A 37 2.37 -10.79 9.20
C VAL A 37 3.74 -11.12 9.77
N ARG A 38 4.40 -10.17 10.39
CA ARG A 38 5.77 -10.34 10.90
C ARG A 38 5.88 -11.40 12.00
N PRO A 39 4.96 -11.49 12.97
CA PRO A 39 4.97 -12.59 13.94
C PRO A 39 4.43 -13.91 13.37
N GLY A 40 4.04 -13.96 12.09
CA GLY A 40 3.57 -15.19 11.44
C GLY A 40 2.11 -15.58 11.74
N LEU A 41 1.34 -14.69 12.34
CA LEU A 41 -0.09 -14.93 12.63
C LEU A 41 -0.94 -14.92 11.36
N LEU A 42 -0.52 -14.16 10.34
CA LEU A 42 -1.20 -14.06 9.06
C LEU A 42 -0.17 -14.08 7.93
N PRO A 43 -0.31 -14.97 6.91
CA PRO A 43 0.52 -14.92 5.72
C PRO A 43 0.35 -13.58 4.97
N LEU A 44 1.44 -13.05 4.42
CA LEU A 44 1.39 -11.80 3.64
C LEU A 44 0.37 -11.87 2.49
N ALA A 45 0.35 -12.99 1.75
CA ALA A 45 -0.61 -13.18 0.66
C ALA A 45 -2.07 -13.07 1.15
N LYS A 46 -2.35 -13.57 2.37
CA LYS A 46 -3.68 -13.46 2.96
C LYS A 46 -4.02 -12.03 3.38
N LEU A 47 -3.06 -11.29 3.92
CA LEU A 47 -3.27 -9.86 4.19
C LEU A 47 -3.60 -9.09 2.91
N ILE A 48 -2.85 -9.32 1.84
CA ILE A 48 -3.10 -8.66 0.56
C ILE A 48 -4.48 -9.04 0.01
N GLU A 49 -4.86 -10.32 0.06
CA GLU A 49 -6.22 -10.75 -0.31
C GLU A 49 -7.30 -9.98 0.47
N LEU A 50 -7.13 -9.86 1.80
CA LEU A 50 -8.10 -9.18 2.67
C LEU A 50 -8.21 -7.68 2.41
N LEU A 51 -7.18 -7.07 1.84
CA LEU A 51 -7.16 -5.63 1.52
C LEU A 51 -7.50 -5.32 0.05
N THR A 52 -7.60 -6.33 -0.82
CA THR A 52 -7.78 -6.15 -2.27
C THR A 52 -8.94 -6.96 -2.83
N CYS A 53 -8.69 -8.15 -3.37
CA CYS A 53 -9.71 -8.98 -4.03
C CYS A 53 -10.80 -9.48 -3.08
N GLY A 54 -10.54 -9.59 -1.80
CA GLY A 54 -11.55 -9.96 -0.80
C GLY A 54 -12.69 -8.92 -0.74
N PRO A 55 -12.40 -7.65 -0.40
CA PRO A 55 -13.39 -6.57 -0.42
C PRO A 55 -14.04 -6.36 -1.79
N ALA A 56 -13.26 -6.41 -2.87
CA ALA A 56 -13.79 -6.28 -4.22
C ALA A 56 -14.87 -7.34 -4.51
N ARG A 57 -14.63 -8.60 -4.12
CA ARG A 57 -15.59 -9.69 -4.27
C ARG A 57 -16.86 -9.47 -3.44
N VAL A 58 -16.71 -9.04 -2.20
CA VAL A 58 -17.84 -8.79 -1.28
C VAL A 58 -18.73 -7.66 -1.80
N LEU A 59 -18.12 -6.61 -2.36
CA LEU A 59 -18.82 -5.44 -2.85
C LEU A 59 -19.25 -5.55 -4.33
N GLY A 60 -18.91 -6.63 -5.03
CA GLY A 60 -19.19 -6.80 -6.47
C GLY A 60 -18.44 -5.78 -7.34
N LEU A 61 -17.28 -5.31 -6.91
CA LEU A 61 -16.47 -4.32 -7.64
C LEU A 61 -15.48 -5.01 -8.59
N PRO A 62 -15.22 -4.44 -9.77
CA PRO A 62 -14.08 -4.85 -10.59
C PRO A 62 -12.78 -4.43 -9.89
N GLY A 63 -11.75 -5.27 -9.95
CA GLY A 63 -10.43 -4.93 -9.39
C GLY A 63 -9.88 -6.00 -8.44
N GLY A 64 -8.83 -5.63 -7.69
CA GLY A 64 -8.11 -6.55 -6.82
C GLY A 64 -7.30 -7.61 -7.57
N THR A 65 -6.97 -7.37 -8.83
CA THR A 65 -6.23 -8.28 -9.71
C THR A 65 -5.24 -7.51 -10.59
N LEU A 66 -4.15 -8.16 -10.94
CA LEU A 66 -3.16 -7.68 -11.92
C LEU A 66 -3.26 -8.42 -13.25
N ALA A 67 -4.42 -9.02 -13.56
CA ALA A 67 -4.63 -9.72 -14.81
C ALA A 67 -4.57 -8.76 -16.01
N PRO A 68 -4.03 -9.18 -17.15
CA PRO A 68 -4.02 -8.37 -18.37
C PRO A 68 -5.46 -7.96 -18.75
N GLY A 69 -5.65 -6.67 -19.08
CA GLY A 69 -6.95 -6.09 -19.40
C GLY A 69 -7.73 -5.55 -18.21
N SER A 70 -7.27 -5.79 -16.98
CA SER A 70 -7.81 -5.16 -15.78
C SER A 70 -7.36 -3.70 -15.65
N PRO A 71 -8.10 -2.85 -14.91
CA PRO A 71 -7.64 -1.51 -14.57
C PRO A 71 -6.24 -1.57 -13.94
N ALA A 72 -5.36 -0.64 -14.32
CA ALA A 72 -4.00 -0.56 -13.81
C ALA A 72 -3.99 0.15 -12.44
N ASP A 73 -4.62 -0.47 -11.44
CA ASP A 73 -4.64 -0.03 -10.06
C ASP A 73 -3.63 -0.84 -9.26
N VAL A 74 -2.49 -0.25 -8.95
CA VAL A 74 -1.36 -0.97 -8.35
C VAL A 74 -0.85 -0.22 -7.13
N THR A 75 -0.70 -0.93 -6.03
CA THR A 75 -0.02 -0.43 -4.83
C THR A 75 1.33 -1.13 -4.68
N VAL A 76 2.40 -0.35 -4.60
CA VAL A 76 3.76 -0.84 -4.36
C VAL A 76 4.08 -0.70 -2.89
N ILE A 77 4.50 -1.80 -2.27
CA ILE A 77 4.75 -1.91 -0.83
C ILE A 77 6.22 -2.27 -0.62
N ASP A 78 6.89 -1.54 0.27
CA ASP A 78 8.19 -1.90 0.81
C ASP A 78 7.99 -2.51 2.20
N LEU A 79 8.36 -3.79 2.37
CA LEU A 79 8.13 -4.54 3.60
C LEU A 79 9.14 -4.20 4.72
N GLU A 80 10.28 -3.63 4.36
CA GLU A 80 11.36 -3.33 5.33
C GLU A 80 11.44 -1.84 5.69
N ARG A 81 10.73 -1.00 4.95
CA ARG A 81 10.69 0.42 5.23
C ARG A 81 10.22 0.68 6.65
N ARG A 82 11.00 1.46 7.40
CA ARG A 82 10.59 1.97 8.71
C ARG A 82 10.00 3.36 8.58
N SER A 83 8.85 3.58 9.18
CA SER A 83 8.22 4.89 9.25
C SER A 83 7.54 5.08 10.59
N THR A 84 7.64 6.29 11.12
CA THR A 84 6.89 6.68 12.33
C THR A 84 5.55 7.25 11.91
N ILE A 85 4.49 6.78 12.55
CA ILE A 85 3.14 7.31 12.32
C ILE A 85 3.06 8.71 12.91
N GLU A 86 2.93 9.70 12.04
CA GLU A 86 2.80 11.10 12.39
C GLU A 86 1.40 11.57 12.03
N PRO A 87 0.47 11.65 13.00
CA PRO A 87 -0.94 11.98 12.71
C PRO A 87 -1.12 13.33 12.02
N ARG A 88 -0.20 14.28 12.26
CA ARG A 88 -0.25 15.60 11.60
C ARG A 88 0.00 15.54 10.10
N SER A 89 0.67 14.51 9.61
CA SER A 89 0.96 14.31 8.18
C SER A 89 -0.18 13.60 7.43
N PHE A 90 -1.21 13.13 8.12
CA PHE A 90 -2.32 12.42 7.48
C PHE A 90 -3.07 13.30 6.49
N ARG A 91 -3.51 12.71 5.40
CA ARG A 91 -4.42 13.35 4.43
C ARG A 91 -5.86 13.40 4.93
N SER A 92 -6.25 12.51 5.81
CA SER A 92 -7.50 12.60 6.55
C SER A 92 -7.59 13.96 7.25
N LYS A 93 -8.77 14.55 7.32
CA LYS A 93 -9.02 15.79 8.07
C LYS A 93 -8.87 15.59 9.58
N SER A 94 -9.18 14.40 10.06
CA SER A 94 -9.12 14.04 11.47
C SER A 94 -7.74 13.47 11.85
N ARG A 95 -7.52 13.34 13.15
CA ARG A 95 -6.25 12.90 13.74
C ARG A 95 -6.43 11.81 14.80
N ASN A 96 -7.66 11.26 14.95
CA ASN A 96 -8.04 10.31 15.98
C ASN A 96 -7.48 8.90 15.72
N THR A 97 -6.20 8.73 16.01
CA THR A 97 -5.50 7.45 15.92
C THR A 97 -4.75 7.16 17.22
N PRO A 98 -4.80 5.90 17.74
CA PRO A 98 -3.99 5.50 18.88
C PRO A 98 -2.53 5.20 18.51
N PHE A 99 -2.21 5.16 17.22
CA PHE A 99 -0.90 4.72 16.72
C PHE A 99 0.10 5.87 16.53
N GLY A 100 -0.24 7.10 16.93
CA GLY A 100 0.67 8.25 16.84
C GLY A 100 1.99 7.98 17.56
N GLY A 101 3.11 8.26 16.90
CA GLY A 101 4.46 8.00 17.43
C GLY A 101 4.94 6.56 17.30
N TRP A 102 4.11 5.61 16.87
CA TRP A 102 4.55 4.24 16.63
C TRP A 102 5.46 4.17 15.41
N THR A 103 6.60 3.52 15.56
CA THR A 103 7.49 3.19 14.44
C THR A 103 7.23 1.77 13.99
N LEU A 104 6.71 1.64 12.76
CA LEU A 104 6.33 0.38 12.16
C LEU A 104 7.21 0.07 10.95
N ARG A 105 7.29 -1.21 10.60
CA ARG A 105 7.95 -1.69 9.39
C ARG A 105 6.92 -2.13 8.36
N GLY A 106 7.17 -1.73 7.14
CA GLY A 106 6.29 -1.94 6.01
C GLY A 106 5.41 -0.71 5.71
N GLY A 107 5.30 -0.38 4.44
CA GLY A 107 4.49 0.76 4.03
C GLY A 107 4.39 0.89 2.52
N VAL A 108 3.47 1.74 2.08
CA VAL A 108 3.28 2.07 0.68
C VAL A 108 4.40 3.00 0.22
N VAL A 109 5.02 2.68 -0.91
CA VAL A 109 6.02 3.52 -1.58
C VAL A 109 5.51 4.10 -2.89
N GLY A 110 4.49 3.50 -3.49
CA GLY A 110 3.86 4.02 -4.70
C GLY A 110 2.43 3.55 -4.85
N THR A 111 1.58 4.38 -5.43
CA THR A 111 0.20 4.03 -5.79
C THR A 111 -0.11 4.53 -7.19
N ILE A 112 -0.56 3.62 -8.04
CA ILE A 112 -0.98 3.87 -9.41
C ILE A 112 -2.49 3.62 -9.46
N VAL A 113 -3.24 4.53 -10.07
CA VAL A 113 -4.69 4.42 -10.24
C VAL A 113 -5.02 4.73 -11.70
N GLY A 114 -5.68 3.80 -12.38
CA GLY A 114 -6.00 3.94 -13.80
C GLY A 114 -4.76 4.12 -14.69
N GLY A 115 -3.62 3.55 -14.30
CA GLY A 115 -2.34 3.70 -15.01
C GLY A 115 -1.56 4.98 -14.67
N GLU A 116 -2.10 5.87 -13.83
CA GLU A 116 -1.44 7.10 -13.42
C GLU A 116 -0.83 6.99 -12.02
N LEU A 117 0.41 7.47 -11.85
CA LEU A 117 1.05 7.56 -10.55
C LEU A 117 0.36 8.65 -9.69
N LYS A 118 -0.35 8.22 -8.65
CA LYS A 118 -1.06 9.14 -7.72
C LYS A 118 -0.29 9.41 -6.43
N TYR A 119 0.62 8.53 -6.07
CA TYR A 119 1.46 8.68 -4.88
C TYR A 119 2.82 8.03 -5.13
N ALA A 120 3.87 8.78 -4.80
CA ALA A 120 5.23 8.25 -4.68
C ALA A 120 5.87 8.81 -3.42
N ASN A 121 6.57 7.95 -2.70
CA ASN A 121 7.30 8.37 -1.52
C ASN A 121 8.79 8.50 -1.85
N SER A 122 9.25 9.73 -2.04
CA SER A 122 10.63 10.08 -2.39
C SER A 122 11.68 9.65 -1.35
N LEU A 123 11.26 9.36 -0.13
CA LEU A 123 12.16 8.89 0.93
C LEU A 123 12.46 7.38 0.85
N ALA A 124 11.81 6.64 -0.06
CA ALA A 124 12.17 5.24 -0.31
C ALA A 124 13.43 5.18 -1.17
N PRO A 125 14.38 4.26 -0.88
CA PRO A 125 15.49 4.00 -1.79
C PRO A 125 14.94 3.68 -3.19
N GLY A 126 15.21 4.53 -4.18
CA GLY A 126 14.64 4.43 -5.53
C GLY A 126 13.28 5.09 -5.74
N GLY A 127 12.73 5.82 -4.75
CA GLY A 127 11.46 6.52 -4.89
C GLY A 127 11.47 7.57 -5.99
N ASP A 128 12.55 8.31 -6.12
CA ASP A 128 12.75 9.28 -7.22
C ASP A 128 12.93 8.56 -8.56
N ALA A 129 13.60 7.40 -8.58
CA ALA A 129 13.74 6.57 -9.76
C ALA A 129 12.39 5.98 -10.20
N LEU A 130 11.54 5.54 -9.25
CA LEU A 130 10.20 5.05 -9.55
C LEU A 130 9.32 6.15 -10.15
N ALA A 131 9.36 7.35 -9.57
CA ALA A 131 8.60 8.50 -10.06
C ALA A 131 9.10 8.94 -11.47
N ALA A 132 10.42 8.97 -11.68
CA ALA A 132 11.03 9.30 -12.97
C ALA A 132 10.74 8.23 -14.03
N ASP A 133 10.81 6.95 -13.68
CA ASP A 133 10.55 5.83 -14.59
C ASP A 133 9.08 5.76 -15.04
N ILE A 134 8.14 6.13 -14.16
CA ILE A 134 6.71 6.15 -14.52
C ILE A 134 6.35 7.42 -15.31
N ALA A 135 7.03 8.53 -15.05
CA ALA A 135 6.82 9.79 -15.78
C ALA A 135 7.36 9.78 -17.23
N VAL A 136 8.31 8.88 -17.54
CA VAL A 136 8.96 8.83 -18.85
C VAL A 136 8.12 8.13 -19.95
N HIS A 137 7.04 7.43 -19.58
CA HIS A 137 6.19 6.76 -20.56
C HIS A 137 4.72 7.23 -20.48
N PRO A 138 4.41 8.46 -20.96
CA PRO A 138 3.03 8.95 -21.06
C PRO A 138 2.28 8.35 -22.25
N GLU A 139 2.88 7.47 -23.05
CA GLU A 139 2.20 6.83 -24.17
C GLU A 139 1.09 5.91 -23.62
N PRO A 140 -0.16 6.10 -24.09
CA PRO A 140 -1.23 5.18 -23.75
C PRO A 140 -0.83 3.78 -24.20
N ILE A 141 -0.84 2.84 -23.28
CA ILE A 141 -0.58 1.42 -23.58
C ILE A 141 -1.65 0.99 -24.57
N ASP A 142 -1.26 0.71 -25.82
CA ASP A 142 -2.15 0.18 -26.83
C ASP A 142 -2.75 -1.14 -26.28
N PRO A 143 -4.06 -1.19 -26.04
CA PRO A 143 -4.71 -2.39 -25.51
C PRO A 143 -4.61 -3.60 -26.44
N ARG A 144 -4.12 -3.40 -27.69
CA ARG A 144 -3.90 -4.43 -28.69
C ARG A 144 -2.45 -4.95 -28.71
N ALA A 145 -1.54 -4.33 -27.98
CA ALA A 145 -0.16 -4.80 -27.83
C ALA A 145 -0.14 -6.12 -27.05
N ARG A 146 -0.28 -7.24 -27.75
CA ARG A 146 -0.03 -8.58 -27.22
C ARG A 146 1.45 -8.71 -26.92
N GLY A 147 1.89 -8.31 -25.72
CA GLY A 147 3.29 -8.42 -25.38
C GLY A 147 3.73 -7.65 -24.13
N LEU A 148 2.98 -7.69 -23.05
CA LEU A 148 3.40 -7.17 -21.73
C LEU A 148 4.50 -8.03 -21.06
N GLY A 149 5.32 -8.74 -21.87
CA GLY A 149 6.36 -9.61 -21.33
C GLY A 149 7.70 -8.94 -21.03
N TRP A 150 7.95 -7.72 -21.48
CA TRP A 150 9.35 -7.31 -21.60
C TRP A 150 9.83 -6.22 -20.62
N ILE A 151 9.05 -5.26 -20.28
CA ILE A 151 9.53 -4.14 -19.43
C ILE A 151 9.54 -4.52 -17.94
N GLY A 152 8.59 -5.33 -17.50
CA GLY A 152 8.51 -5.76 -16.09
C GLY A 152 9.62 -6.75 -15.68
N LYS A 153 10.07 -7.64 -16.56
CA LYS A 153 11.03 -8.71 -16.21
C LYS A 153 12.47 -8.22 -16.02
N GLN A 154 12.96 -7.33 -16.86
CA GLN A 154 14.37 -6.90 -16.74
C GLN A 154 14.59 -5.91 -15.60
N ARG A 155 13.62 -5.09 -15.23
CA ARG A 155 13.78 -4.13 -14.13
C ARG A 155 13.51 -4.72 -12.76
N LEU A 156 12.57 -5.67 -12.64
CA LEU A 156 12.43 -6.49 -11.44
C LEU A 156 13.69 -7.31 -11.14
N GLN A 157 14.39 -7.81 -12.16
CA GLN A 157 15.66 -8.52 -11.96
C GLN A 157 16.81 -7.60 -11.50
N ARG A 158 16.83 -6.34 -11.93
CA ARG A 158 17.82 -5.34 -11.45
C ARG A 158 17.55 -4.94 -10.01
N TRP A 159 16.29 -4.87 -9.62
CA TRP A 159 15.90 -4.54 -8.26
C TRP A 159 16.12 -5.72 -7.30
N ALA A 160 15.83 -6.94 -7.72
CA ALA A 160 16.11 -8.16 -6.96
C ALA A 160 17.60 -8.52 -6.88
N GLY A 161 18.43 -8.06 -7.82
CA GLY A 161 19.88 -8.32 -7.84
C GLY A 161 20.70 -7.38 -6.93
N GLY A 162 20.10 -6.29 -6.43
CA GLY A 162 20.76 -5.34 -5.52
C GLY A 162 20.59 -5.65 -4.04
N ALA A 163 19.61 -6.48 -3.68
CA ALA A 163 19.41 -6.97 -2.33
C ALA A 163 19.81 -8.45 -2.30
N GLY A 164 20.98 -8.76 -1.75
CA GLY A 164 21.54 -10.11 -1.65
C GLY A 164 20.51 -11.13 -1.18
N GLY A 165 20.28 -12.08 -2.03
CA GLY A 165 19.66 -13.37 -1.91
C GLY A 165 18.77 -13.72 -0.72
N LEU A 166 17.48 -13.99 -1.00
CA LEU A 166 16.66 -14.92 -0.20
C LEU A 166 15.41 -15.30 -0.98
N TRP A 167 15.57 -16.08 -2.06
CA TRP A 167 14.50 -16.97 -2.55
C TRP A 167 15.08 -18.38 -2.72
N PRO A 168 14.54 -19.41 -2.06
CA PRO A 168 14.94 -20.78 -2.31
C PRO A 168 14.50 -21.17 -3.73
N ARG A 169 15.43 -21.71 -4.52
CA ARG A 169 15.12 -22.39 -5.78
C ARG A 169 14.29 -23.63 -5.45
N ARG A 170 13.13 -23.76 -6.06
CA ARG A 170 12.44 -25.05 -6.11
C ARG A 170 13.09 -25.90 -7.19
N GLU A 171 13.56 -27.06 -6.79
CA GLU A 171 13.85 -28.18 -7.69
C GLU A 171 12.55 -28.73 -8.27
#